data_65a6b20433e185e11242ec8f681aeb78
#
_entry.id   65a6b20433e185e11242ec8f681aeb78
#
_cell.length_a   1.000
_cell.length_b   1.000
_cell.length_c   1.000
_cell.angle_alpha   90.00
_cell.angle_beta   90.00
_cell.angle_gamma   90.00
#
_symmetry.space_group_name_H-M   'P 1'
#
loop_
_entity.id
_entity.type
_entity.pdbx_description
1 polymer ?
#
loop_
_entity_poly.entity_id
_entity_poly.type
_entity_poly.pdbx_seq_one_letter_code
_entity_poly.pdbx_strand_id
1 'polypeptide(L)'
;RSTGFSMIFNRELFPMGGFKLDDETFYETEKRLDQINGLKAKYGRTIEEILEYQNTQQQKLEKLARYEENFLEARQNLKKAEEQLEKDSYVLSEIRKDYSKTLTEKIIEGLRDLNFLDVKFRIDFQRKQEFTDNGYDSIEYEISTNPGESVKPLGRIVSGGELSRIMLAIKAVLAETDDIPTLIFD
;
A
#
# COMPACT_ATOMS: atom_id res chain seq x y z
N ARG A 1 -47.75 -14.54 28.00
CA ARG A 1 -48.61 -15.16 29.03
C ARG A 1 -47.70 -15.92 29.96
N SER A 2 -47.38 -15.29 31.11
CA SER A 2 -46.61 -15.84 32.21
C SER A 2 -47.49 -16.88 32.93
N THR A 3 -47.17 -18.13 32.82
CA THR A 3 -47.67 -19.18 33.69
C THR A 3 -46.72 -19.28 34.87
N GLY A 4 -47.07 -18.54 35.93
CA GLY A 4 -46.41 -18.68 37.21
C GLY A 4 -46.59 -20.11 37.72
N PHE A 5 -45.49 -20.82 37.85
CA PHE A 5 -45.44 -22.05 38.65
C PHE A 5 -45.28 -21.62 40.09
N SER A 6 -46.45 -21.34 40.72
CA SER A 6 -46.56 -21.26 42.19
C SER A 6 -46.47 -22.69 42.74
N MET A 7 -45.26 -23.13 43.06
CA MET A 7 -45.13 -24.31 43.92
C MET A 7 -45.54 -23.92 45.33
N ILE A 8 -46.74 -24.24 45.64
CA ILE A 8 -47.24 -24.30 47.05
C ILE A 8 -46.48 -25.45 47.69
N PHE A 9 -45.38 -25.14 48.36
CA PHE A 9 -44.74 -26.10 49.27
C PHE A 9 -45.69 -26.27 50.48
N ASN A 10 -46.39 -27.41 50.45
CA ASN A 10 -47.21 -27.83 51.55
C ASN A 10 -46.28 -28.16 52.74
N ARG A 11 -46.34 -27.33 53.78
CA ARG A 11 -45.44 -27.27 54.97
C ARG A 11 -45.56 -28.48 55.91
N GLU A 12 -46.41 -29.49 55.52
CA GLU A 12 -46.78 -30.57 56.44
C GLU A 12 -46.19 -31.94 56.13
N LEU A 13 -45.34 -32.09 55.05
CA LEU A 13 -44.93 -33.42 54.58
C LEU A 13 -43.48 -33.81 54.79
N PHE A 14 -42.62 -32.95 55.41
CA PHE A 14 -41.29 -33.36 55.78
C PHE A 14 -40.85 -32.83 57.14
N PRO A 15 -40.83 -33.68 58.17
CA PRO A 15 -40.15 -33.33 59.38
C PRO A 15 -38.66 -33.64 59.26
N MET A 16 -37.94 -32.82 58.54
CA MET A 16 -36.49 -32.82 58.54
C MET A 16 -36.00 -31.52 59.13
N GLY A 17 -35.21 -31.65 60.18
CA GLY A 17 -34.77 -30.57 61.05
C GLY A 17 -34.36 -29.28 60.36
N GLY A 18 -35.02 -28.23 60.82
CA GLY A 18 -34.53 -26.89 61.02
C GLY A 18 -33.58 -26.27 59.97
N PHE A 19 -33.88 -26.25 58.70
CA PHE A 19 -33.36 -25.19 57.84
C PHE A 19 -34.29 -23.99 57.92
N LYS A 20 -34.07 -23.09 58.88
CA LYS A 20 -34.55 -21.73 58.79
C LYS A 20 -33.69 -21.04 57.71
N LEU A 21 -34.09 -21.13 56.47
CA LEU A 21 -33.64 -20.17 55.48
C LEU A 21 -34.21 -18.82 55.88
N ASP A 22 -33.36 -17.87 56.20
CA ASP A 22 -33.71 -16.48 56.37
C ASP A 22 -34.40 -16.00 55.06
N ASP A 23 -35.50 -15.28 55.17
CA ASP A 23 -36.28 -14.80 54.01
C ASP A 23 -35.40 -13.98 53.05
N GLU A 24 -34.37 -13.33 53.55
CA GLU A 24 -33.37 -12.58 52.76
C GLU A 24 -32.49 -13.52 51.91
N THR A 25 -31.97 -14.60 52.48
CA THR A 25 -31.18 -15.58 51.77
C THR A 25 -31.99 -16.34 50.71
N PHE A 26 -33.29 -16.58 51.01
CA PHE A 26 -34.19 -17.18 50.02
C PHE A 26 -34.41 -16.26 48.83
N TYR A 27 -34.70 -14.98 49.05
CA TYR A 27 -34.91 -13.98 48.01
C TYR A 27 -33.66 -13.79 47.13
N GLU A 28 -32.50 -13.71 47.77
CA GLU A 28 -31.22 -13.61 47.01
C GLU A 28 -30.95 -14.84 46.14
N THR A 29 -31.27 -16.03 46.68
CA THR A 29 -31.09 -17.28 45.95
C THR A 29 -32.04 -17.37 44.76
N GLU A 30 -33.30 -17.00 44.93
CA GLU A 30 -34.30 -16.96 43.85
C GLU A 30 -33.88 -15.96 42.76
N LYS A 31 -33.45 -14.76 43.13
CA LYS A 31 -32.95 -13.74 42.21
C LYS A 31 -31.72 -14.26 41.42
N ARG A 32 -30.83 -14.98 42.10
CA ARG A 32 -29.65 -15.55 41.45
C ARG A 32 -30.02 -16.66 40.49
N LEU A 33 -30.99 -17.51 40.85
CA LEU A 33 -31.49 -18.57 39.98
C LEU A 33 -32.15 -17.99 38.72
N ASP A 34 -32.94 -16.93 38.88
CA ASP A 34 -33.56 -16.24 37.75
C ASP A 34 -32.51 -15.64 36.78
N GLN A 35 -31.45 -15.06 37.31
CA GLN A 35 -30.34 -14.58 36.52
C GLN A 35 -29.67 -15.71 35.74
N ILE A 36 -29.40 -16.83 36.38
CA ILE A 36 -28.80 -18.01 35.74
C ILE A 36 -29.72 -18.58 34.66
N ASN A 37 -31.03 -18.67 34.94
CA ASN A 37 -32.01 -19.13 33.98
C ASN A 37 -32.15 -18.19 32.81
N GLY A 38 -32.06 -16.88 33.03
CA GLY A 38 -32.02 -15.88 31.97
C GLY A 38 -30.77 -16.00 31.07
N LEU A 39 -29.63 -16.27 31.66
CA LEU A 39 -28.39 -16.55 30.90
C LEU A 39 -28.50 -17.85 30.12
N LYS A 40 -29.04 -18.91 30.73
CA LYS A 40 -29.27 -20.19 30.06
C LYS A 40 -30.21 -20.07 28.86
N ALA A 41 -31.29 -19.32 29.01
CA ALA A 41 -32.23 -19.10 27.92
C ALA A 41 -31.62 -18.33 26.73
N LYS A 42 -30.61 -17.51 26.99
CA LYS A 42 -30.01 -16.61 26.00
C LYS A 42 -28.74 -17.14 25.36
N TYR A 43 -27.90 -17.83 26.11
CA TYR A 43 -26.54 -18.16 25.68
C TYR A 43 -26.17 -19.64 25.68
N GLY A 44 -27.00 -20.53 26.29
CA GLY A 44 -26.76 -21.98 26.31
C GLY A 44 -27.62 -22.67 27.39
N ARG A 45 -27.81 -23.97 27.25
CA ARG A 45 -28.66 -24.76 28.15
C ARG A 45 -27.97 -25.12 29.48
N THR A 46 -26.64 -25.18 29.45
CA THR A 46 -25.80 -25.51 30.60
C THR A 46 -24.88 -24.34 30.95
N ILE A 47 -24.27 -24.38 32.13
CA ILE A 47 -23.29 -23.37 32.53
C ILE A 47 -22.03 -23.49 31.67
N GLU A 48 -21.65 -24.71 31.35
CA GLU A 48 -20.49 -25.01 30.49
C GLU A 48 -20.67 -24.38 29.09
N GLU A 49 -21.84 -24.52 28.48
CA GLU A 49 -22.17 -23.90 27.18
C GLU A 49 -22.11 -22.37 27.23
N ILE A 50 -22.56 -21.75 28.33
CA ILE A 50 -22.49 -20.29 28.51
C ILE A 50 -21.03 -19.83 28.60
N LEU A 51 -20.21 -20.54 29.37
CA LEU A 51 -18.77 -20.21 29.50
C LEU A 51 -18.01 -20.43 28.19
N GLU A 52 -18.33 -21.47 27.44
CA GLU A 52 -17.76 -21.69 26.11
C GLU A 52 -18.17 -20.59 25.13
N TYR A 53 -19.44 -20.18 25.15
CA TYR A 53 -19.90 -19.03 24.35
C TYR A 53 -19.14 -17.76 24.72
N GLN A 54 -19.00 -17.46 26.02
CA GLN A 54 -18.25 -16.30 26.50
C GLN A 54 -16.79 -16.34 26.00
N ASN A 55 -16.11 -17.48 26.15
CA ASN A 55 -14.74 -17.64 25.68
C ASN A 55 -14.61 -17.45 24.17
N THR A 56 -15.55 -17.99 23.42
CA THR A 56 -15.59 -17.81 21.95
C THR A 56 -15.75 -16.34 21.55
N GLN A 57 -16.63 -15.60 22.21
CA GLN A 57 -16.82 -14.18 21.94
C GLN A 57 -15.59 -13.36 22.36
N GLN A 58 -14.97 -13.71 23.48
CA GLN A 58 -13.74 -13.06 23.95
C GLN A 58 -12.61 -13.24 22.93
N GLN A 59 -12.41 -14.45 22.42
CA GLN A 59 -11.40 -14.72 21.38
C GLN A 59 -11.67 -13.95 20.09
N LYS A 60 -12.95 -13.79 19.70
CA LYS A 60 -13.31 -12.98 18.53
C LYS A 60 -12.98 -11.50 18.75
N LEU A 61 -13.26 -10.95 19.92
CA LEU A 61 -12.91 -9.56 20.28
C LEU A 61 -11.40 -9.33 20.22
N GLU A 62 -10.61 -10.25 20.78
CA GLU A 62 -9.16 -10.15 20.75
C GLU A 62 -8.59 -10.20 19.32
N LYS A 63 -9.15 -11.08 18.46
CA LYS A 63 -8.78 -11.13 17.05
C LYS A 63 -9.11 -9.83 16.30
N LEU A 64 -10.28 -9.26 16.57
CA LEU A 64 -10.70 -7.98 15.97
C LEU A 64 -9.81 -6.82 16.42
N ALA A 65 -9.48 -6.75 17.71
CA ALA A 65 -8.59 -5.72 18.24
C ALA A 65 -7.20 -5.79 17.60
N ARG A 66 -6.62 -7.00 17.50
CA ARG A 66 -5.33 -7.19 16.80
C ARG A 66 -5.40 -6.84 15.32
N TYR A 67 -6.52 -7.10 14.67
CA TYR A 67 -6.71 -6.73 13.28
C TYR A 67 -6.71 -5.21 13.08
N GLU A 68 -7.37 -4.46 13.96
CA GLU A 68 -7.36 -2.99 13.92
C GLU A 68 -5.96 -2.42 14.16
N GLU A 69 -5.23 -2.93 15.16
CA GLU A 69 -3.85 -2.51 15.41
C GLU A 69 -2.94 -2.76 14.20
N ASN A 70 -2.97 -3.98 13.65
CA ASN A 70 -2.19 -4.35 12.47
C ASN A 70 -2.58 -3.50 11.24
N PHE A 71 -3.86 -3.19 11.08
CA PHE A 71 -4.34 -2.34 9.98
C PHE A 71 -3.82 -0.91 10.10
N LEU A 72 -3.86 -0.33 11.30
CA LEU A 72 -3.33 1.02 11.55
C LEU A 72 -1.82 1.06 11.33
N GLU A 73 -1.09 0.07 11.81
CA GLU A 73 0.36 -0.05 11.60
C GLU A 73 0.70 -0.18 10.11
N ALA A 74 0.02 -1.08 9.39
CA ALA A 74 0.21 -1.26 7.95
C ALA A 74 -0.06 0.03 7.16
N ARG A 75 -1.12 0.78 7.53
CA ARG A 75 -1.44 2.07 6.92
C ARG A 75 -0.38 3.13 7.19
N GLN A 76 0.16 3.18 8.40
CA GLN A 76 1.26 4.09 8.72
C GLN A 76 2.54 3.74 7.97
N ASN A 77 2.85 2.45 7.86
CA ASN A 77 4.02 1.98 7.13
C ASN A 77 3.89 2.26 5.63
N LEU A 78 2.71 2.05 5.05
CA LEU A 78 2.42 2.41 3.67
C LEU A 78 2.67 3.90 3.43
N LYS A 79 2.10 4.77 4.27
CA LYS A 79 2.29 6.22 4.14
C LYS A 79 3.75 6.64 4.20
N LYS A 80 4.53 6.05 5.14
CA LYS A 80 5.98 6.32 5.24
C LYS A 80 6.73 5.86 3.99
N ALA A 81 6.37 4.69 3.45
CA ALA A 81 6.98 4.17 2.23
C ALA A 81 6.66 5.04 1.01
N GLU A 82 5.42 5.53 0.88
CA GLU A 82 5.03 6.47 -0.18
C GLU A 82 5.78 7.80 -0.08
N GLU A 83 5.90 8.37 1.11
CA GLU A 83 6.66 9.61 1.34
C GLU A 83 8.16 9.43 1.02
N GLN A 84 8.74 8.27 1.34
CA GLN A 84 10.14 7.98 1.03
C GLN A 84 10.32 7.79 -0.48
N LEU A 85 9.43 7.04 -1.13
CA LEU A 85 9.46 6.82 -2.59
C LEU A 85 9.36 8.14 -3.36
N GLU A 86 8.49 9.07 -2.94
CA GLU A 86 8.40 10.40 -3.53
C GLU A 86 9.72 11.16 -3.41
N LYS A 87 10.34 11.16 -2.22
CA LYS A 87 11.63 11.84 -1.99
C LYS A 87 12.75 11.27 -2.85
N ASP A 88 12.87 9.94 -2.89
CA ASP A 88 13.93 9.28 -3.63
C ASP A 88 13.75 9.49 -5.14
N SER A 89 12.51 9.42 -5.63
CA SER A 89 12.19 9.68 -7.02
C SER A 89 12.44 11.15 -7.41
N TYR A 90 12.17 12.09 -6.50
CA TYR A 90 12.49 13.50 -6.72
C TYR A 90 14.00 13.72 -6.84
N VAL A 91 14.77 13.17 -5.91
CA VAL A 91 16.24 13.29 -5.94
C VAL A 91 16.79 12.68 -7.22
N LEU A 92 16.29 11.51 -7.62
CA LEU A 92 16.69 10.84 -8.87
C LEU A 92 16.38 11.71 -10.10
N SER A 93 15.19 12.32 -10.14
CA SER A 93 14.77 13.22 -11.21
C SER A 93 15.69 14.44 -11.34
N GLU A 94 16.02 15.07 -10.21
CA GLU A 94 16.91 16.22 -10.22
C GLU A 94 18.34 15.87 -10.68
N ILE A 95 18.87 14.75 -10.23
CA ILE A 95 20.16 14.22 -10.68
C ILE A 95 20.14 13.99 -12.21
N ARG A 96 19.12 13.33 -12.73
CA ARG A 96 18.95 13.08 -14.17
C ARG A 96 18.88 14.37 -14.97
N LYS A 97 18.11 15.35 -14.52
CA LYS A 97 18.00 16.67 -15.16
C LYS A 97 19.34 17.41 -15.19
N ASP A 98 20.11 17.27 -14.13
CA ASP A 98 21.42 17.94 -14.08
C ASP A 98 22.43 17.30 -15.02
N TYR A 99 22.54 15.97 -14.98
CA TYR A 99 23.40 15.25 -15.91
C TYR A 99 22.92 15.35 -17.38
N SER A 100 21.63 15.52 -17.61
CA SER A 100 21.06 15.67 -18.95
C SER A 100 21.58 16.90 -19.68
N LYS A 101 21.96 17.96 -18.97
CA LYS A 101 22.56 19.17 -19.56
C LYS A 101 23.89 18.86 -20.20
N THR A 102 24.80 18.24 -19.45
CA THR A 102 26.12 17.83 -19.95
C THR A 102 26.01 16.81 -21.09
N LEU A 103 25.08 15.84 -20.97
CA LEU A 103 24.83 14.86 -22.02
C LEU A 103 24.29 15.54 -23.28
N THR A 104 23.39 16.49 -23.18
CA THR A 104 22.86 17.27 -24.30
C THR A 104 23.96 18.03 -25.02
N GLU A 105 24.85 18.71 -24.28
CA GLU A 105 25.96 19.46 -24.84
C GLU A 105 26.91 18.55 -25.64
N LYS A 106 27.30 17.41 -25.07
CA LYS A 106 28.16 16.42 -25.74
C LYS A 106 27.50 15.83 -26.99
N ILE A 107 26.21 15.53 -26.94
CA ILE A 107 25.46 15.02 -28.11
C ILE A 107 25.42 16.09 -29.23
N ILE A 108 25.16 17.36 -28.90
CA ILE A 108 25.17 18.45 -29.88
C ILE A 108 26.54 18.62 -30.51
N GLU A 109 27.63 18.50 -29.74
CA GLU A 109 28.98 18.53 -30.24
C GLU A 109 29.26 17.39 -31.23
N GLY A 110 28.95 16.15 -30.85
CA GLY A 110 29.09 15.00 -31.74
C GLY A 110 28.19 15.07 -32.98
N LEU A 111 27.02 15.68 -32.90
CA LEU A 111 26.16 15.91 -34.07
C LEU A 111 26.76 16.96 -35.04
N ARG A 112 27.41 18.01 -34.53
CA ARG A 112 28.13 18.99 -35.36
C ARG A 112 29.27 18.35 -36.15
N ASP A 113 30.00 17.43 -35.52
CA ASP A 113 31.06 16.68 -36.20
C ASP A 113 30.53 15.81 -37.35
N LEU A 114 29.26 15.39 -37.22
CA LEU A 114 28.54 14.66 -38.30
C LEU A 114 27.79 15.57 -39.26
N ASN A 115 28.18 16.86 -39.32
CA ASN A 115 27.69 17.87 -40.24
C ASN A 115 26.23 18.33 -40.01
N PHE A 116 25.71 18.23 -38.78
CA PHE A 116 24.46 18.87 -38.37
C PHE A 116 24.77 20.25 -37.79
N LEU A 117 24.87 21.28 -38.64
CA LEU A 117 25.38 22.60 -38.23
C LEU A 117 24.43 23.37 -37.33
N ASP A 118 23.13 23.25 -37.56
CA ASP A 118 22.08 23.99 -36.82
C ASP A 118 21.17 23.06 -35.99
N VAL A 119 21.77 22.03 -35.40
CA VAL A 119 21.02 21.06 -34.63
C VAL A 119 20.61 21.61 -33.27
N LYS A 120 19.38 21.30 -32.86
CA LYS A 120 18.88 21.49 -31.50
C LYS A 120 18.54 20.12 -30.96
N PHE A 121 19.06 19.79 -29.80
CA PHE A 121 18.75 18.55 -29.09
C PHE A 121 18.28 18.87 -27.71
N ARG A 122 17.25 18.18 -27.21
CA ARG A 122 16.68 18.36 -25.90
C ARG A 122 16.28 17.02 -25.33
N ILE A 123 16.45 16.88 -24.04
CA ILE A 123 15.93 15.75 -23.26
C ILE A 123 14.73 16.28 -22.48
N ASP A 124 13.53 15.81 -22.82
CA ASP A 124 12.29 16.19 -22.15
C ASP A 124 11.97 15.25 -21.00
N PHE A 125 11.61 15.81 -19.85
CA PHE A 125 11.25 15.07 -18.63
C PHE A 125 9.82 15.34 -18.29
N GLN A 126 9.00 14.30 -18.35
CA GLN A 126 7.59 14.37 -17.94
C GLN A 126 7.36 13.50 -16.72
N ARG A 127 6.64 14.00 -15.73
CA ARG A 127 6.27 13.22 -14.57
C ARG A 127 5.13 12.29 -14.93
N LYS A 128 5.31 10.98 -14.73
CA LYS A 128 4.24 9.97 -14.79
C LYS A 128 3.32 10.08 -13.58
N GLN A 129 2.08 9.64 -13.73
CA GLN A 129 1.14 9.57 -12.62
C GLN A 129 1.49 8.45 -11.63
N GLU A 130 2.11 7.37 -12.11
CA GLU A 130 2.48 6.21 -11.32
C GLU A 130 4.00 6.09 -11.21
N PHE A 131 4.46 5.58 -10.08
CA PHE A 131 5.86 5.24 -9.88
C PHE A 131 6.20 3.94 -10.62
N THR A 132 7.41 3.88 -11.14
CA THR A 132 8.00 2.68 -11.77
C THR A 132 9.27 2.31 -11.00
N ASP A 133 9.86 1.15 -11.31
CA ASP A 133 11.14 0.71 -10.75
C ASP A 133 12.28 1.73 -10.98
N ASN A 134 12.09 2.65 -11.92
CA ASN A 134 13.04 3.71 -12.28
C ASN A 134 12.58 5.11 -11.84
N GLY A 135 11.69 5.22 -10.85
CA GLY A 135 11.09 6.48 -10.42
C GLY A 135 9.89 6.90 -11.27
N TYR A 136 9.58 8.19 -11.31
CA TYR A 136 8.40 8.72 -11.98
C TYR A 136 8.67 9.42 -13.31
N ASP A 137 9.95 9.52 -13.76
CA ASP A 137 10.27 10.23 -14.99
C ASP A 137 9.89 9.43 -16.24
N SER A 138 9.23 10.09 -17.18
CA SER A 138 9.17 9.72 -18.58
C SER A 138 10.15 10.59 -19.35
N ILE A 139 11.13 9.99 -19.99
CA ILE A 139 12.20 10.71 -20.67
C ILE A 139 12.01 10.53 -22.17
N GLU A 140 12.00 11.65 -22.91
CA GLU A 140 11.93 11.64 -24.36
C GLU A 140 13.06 12.49 -24.95
N TYR A 141 13.76 11.95 -25.95
CA TYR A 141 14.75 12.68 -26.72
C TYR A 141 14.06 13.41 -27.85
N GLU A 142 14.29 14.72 -27.93
CA GLU A 142 13.74 15.58 -28.98
C GLU A 142 14.88 16.25 -29.77
N ILE A 143 14.70 16.38 -31.04
CA ILE A 143 15.71 16.94 -31.95
C ILE A 143 15.06 17.79 -33.05
N SER A 144 15.78 18.80 -33.50
CA SER A 144 15.57 19.49 -34.77
C SER A 144 16.87 19.56 -35.51
N THR A 145 16.86 19.15 -36.77
CA THR A 145 18.06 19.11 -37.68
C THR A 145 18.08 20.30 -38.63
N ASN A 146 16.99 21.08 -38.72
CA ASN A 146 16.86 22.20 -39.63
C ASN A 146 16.69 23.54 -38.91
N PRO A 147 17.27 24.62 -39.42
CA PRO A 147 17.06 25.96 -38.88
C PRO A 147 15.57 26.35 -38.90
N GLY A 148 15.08 26.89 -37.78
CA GLY A 148 13.70 27.38 -37.69
C GLY A 148 12.62 26.33 -37.42
N GLU A 149 12.96 25.04 -37.48
CA GLU A 149 12.02 23.99 -37.07
C GLU A 149 11.95 23.83 -35.55
N SER A 150 10.76 23.42 -35.07
CA SER A 150 10.60 23.00 -33.68
C SER A 150 11.21 21.62 -33.45
N VAL A 151 11.72 21.38 -32.24
CA VAL A 151 12.16 20.05 -31.83
C VAL A 151 11.00 19.06 -31.90
N LYS A 152 11.28 17.82 -32.30
CA LYS A 152 10.32 16.72 -32.40
C LYS A 152 10.92 15.48 -31.74
N PRO A 153 10.10 14.57 -31.23
CA PRO A 153 10.56 13.28 -30.73
C PRO A 153 11.47 12.56 -31.72
N LEU A 154 12.57 12.03 -31.24
CA LEU A 154 13.55 11.32 -32.05
C LEU A 154 12.95 10.20 -32.90
N GLY A 155 11.96 9.49 -32.34
CA GLY A 155 11.22 8.43 -33.03
C GLY A 155 10.35 8.91 -34.21
N ARG A 156 10.20 10.24 -34.44
CA ARG A 156 9.44 10.85 -35.54
C ARG A 156 10.34 11.31 -36.71
N ILE A 157 11.64 11.03 -36.66
CA ILE A 157 12.54 11.35 -37.76
C ILE A 157 12.30 10.37 -38.92
N VAL A 158 12.01 10.95 -40.07
CA VAL A 158 11.60 10.16 -41.25
C VAL A 158 12.81 9.71 -42.10
N SER A 159 13.93 10.43 -42.02
CA SER A 159 15.15 10.12 -42.80
C SER A 159 16.01 9.06 -42.09
N GLY A 160 16.14 7.88 -42.71
CA GLY A 160 16.98 6.79 -42.18
C GLY A 160 18.46 7.19 -42.03
N GLY A 161 18.99 7.93 -43.00
CA GLY A 161 20.39 8.40 -42.95
C GLY A 161 20.65 9.47 -41.87
N GLU A 162 19.68 10.32 -41.58
CA GLU A 162 19.76 11.27 -40.45
C GLU A 162 19.68 10.53 -39.12
N LEU A 163 18.72 9.63 -38.97
CA LEU A 163 18.56 8.83 -37.76
C LEU A 163 19.82 8.01 -37.44
N SER A 164 20.43 7.37 -38.45
CA SER A 164 21.67 6.59 -38.25
C SER A 164 22.83 7.46 -37.74
N ARG A 165 23.02 8.66 -38.29
CA ARG A 165 24.03 9.61 -37.82
C ARG A 165 23.76 10.14 -36.42
N ILE A 166 22.49 10.44 -36.10
CA ILE A 166 22.08 10.85 -34.75
C ILE A 166 22.34 9.73 -33.73
N MET A 167 21.98 8.50 -34.09
CA MET A 167 22.23 7.35 -33.22
C MET A 167 23.74 7.09 -33.06
N LEU A 168 24.54 7.34 -34.08
CA LEU A 168 25.99 7.26 -33.98
C LEU A 168 26.56 8.27 -32.99
N ALA A 169 26.14 9.53 -33.06
CA ALA A 169 26.57 10.57 -32.12
C ALA A 169 26.19 10.22 -30.67
N ILE A 170 24.93 9.81 -30.43
CA ILE A 170 24.47 9.41 -29.11
C ILE A 170 25.28 8.22 -28.58
N LYS A 171 25.47 7.18 -29.37
CA LYS A 171 26.25 5.99 -29.00
C LYS A 171 27.72 6.30 -28.75
N ALA A 172 28.33 7.17 -29.53
CA ALA A 172 29.70 7.59 -29.30
C ALA A 172 29.89 8.28 -27.95
N VAL A 173 28.99 9.19 -27.60
CA VAL A 173 29.01 9.86 -26.28
C VAL A 173 28.79 8.88 -25.14
N LEU A 174 27.87 7.93 -25.27
CA LEU A 174 27.60 6.92 -24.23
C LEU A 174 28.75 5.91 -24.10
N ALA A 175 29.43 5.55 -25.19
CA ALA A 175 30.55 4.62 -25.17
C ALA A 175 31.73 5.09 -24.31
N GLU A 176 31.94 6.42 -24.19
CA GLU A 176 32.94 6.99 -23.29
C GLU A 176 32.65 6.66 -21.82
N THR A 177 31.38 6.46 -21.46
CA THR A 177 30.94 6.17 -20.11
C THR A 177 30.86 4.67 -19.82
N ASP A 178 30.59 3.86 -20.87
CA ASP A 178 30.35 2.42 -20.74
C ASP A 178 31.64 1.57 -20.86
N ASP A 179 32.83 2.20 -20.95
CA ASP A 179 34.12 1.53 -21.12
C ASP A 179 34.11 0.53 -22.30
N ILE A 180 33.36 0.82 -23.34
CA ILE A 180 33.29 -0.03 -24.55
C ILE A 180 34.44 0.34 -25.48
N PRO A 181 35.46 -0.55 -25.66
CA PRO A 181 36.68 -0.20 -26.38
C PRO A 181 36.50 -0.12 -27.89
N THR A 182 35.42 -0.69 -28.43
CA THR A 182 35.18 -0.70 -29.88
C THR A 182 33.70 -0.74 -30.21
N LEU A 183 33.24 0.16 -31.06
CA LEU A 183 31.89 0.16 -31.61
C LEU A 183 32.00 -0.18 -33.11
N ILE A 184 31.19 -1.15 -33.55
CA ILE A 184 31.10 -1.53 -34.97
C ILE A 184 29.71 -1.13 -35.45
N PHE A 185 29.65 -0.33 -36.50
CA PHE A 185 28.41 0.09 -37.15
C PHE A 185 28.38 -0.53 -38.55
N ASP A 186 27.26 -1.17 -38.88
CA ASP A 186 26.96 -1.75 -40.18
C ASP A 186 25.99 -0.87 -40.97
#